data_373ae5fea4734750297ae5fc8f93d294
#
_entry.id   373ae5fea4734750297ae5fc8f93d294
#
_cell.length_a   1.000
_cell.length_b   1.000
_cell.length_c   1.000
_cell.angle_alpha   90.00
_cell.angle_beta   90.00
_cell.angle_gamma   90.00
#
_symmetry.space_group_name_H-M   'P 1'
#
loop_
_entity.id
_entity.type
_entity.pdbx_description
1 polymer ?
#
loop_
_entity_poly.entity_id
_entity_poly.type
_entity_poly.pdbx_seq_one_letter_code
_entity_poly.pdbx_strand_id
1 'polypeptide(L)'
;MTDWQNLADEFIAVLDGIDRRCGKPDSHLKPTNIKNSQYVVSLHTDSKSGIPHLHIVANRIDNMGKTNDAHYIGERAVHAANIINERRGWVQSVQRRDENIQQISEDCIAILKAMPEFDWETYSQMLNAKGYDIKLIKDDKEVVKGYAIRKGNSIYKSSILGKSRKLMPSKIEATWVGLHASDKQTAIQSKEVCTQTMAHNNKAVSYTHLRA
;
A
#
# COMPACT_ATOMS: atom_id res chain seq x y z
N MET A 1 -14.07 23.81 3.61
CA MET A 1 -12.99 24.14 4.56
C MET A 1 -13.16 23.26 5.78
N THR A 2 -12.12 22.58 6.23
CA THR A 2 -12.22 21.69 7.43
C THR A 2 -12.33 22.58 8.66
N ASP A 3 -13.36 22.37 9.43
CA ASP A 3 -13.47 22.98 10.77
C ASP A 3 -12.65 22.12 11.75
N TRP A 4 -11.43 22.60 12.00
CA TRP A 4 -10.44 21.87 12.83
C TRP A 4 -10.86 21.77 14.30
N GLN A 5 -11.60 22.77 14.82
CA GLN A 5 -12.10 22.73 16.17
C GLN A 5 -13.15 21.62 16.33
N ASN A 6 -14.15 21.61 15.45
CA ASN A 6 -15.17 20.57 15.46
C ASN A 6 -14.59 19.18 15.25
N LEU A 7 -13.55 19.05 14.42
CA LEU A 7 -12.84 17.77 14.24
C LEU A 7 -12.13 17.31 15.52
N ALA A 8 -11.50 18.22 16.23
CA ALA A 8 -10.84 17.89 17.49
C ALA A 8 -11.85 17.47 18.57
N ASP A 9 -12.94 18.21 18.69
CA ASP A 9 -14.01 17.91 19.66
C ASP A 9 -14.71 16.57 19.34
N GLU A 10 -14.97 16.29 18.06
CA GLU A 10 -15.50 15.00 17.62
C GLU A 10 -14.51 13.86 17.93
N PHE A 11 -13.21 14.06 17.66
CA PHE A 11 -12.19 13.06 17.93
C PHE A 11 -12.11 12.73 19.44
N ILE A 12 -12.09 13.74 20.29
CA ILE A 12 -12.07 13.56 21.74
C ILE A 12 -13.31 12.80 22.20
N ALA A 13 -14.50 13.20 21.73
CA ALA A 13 -15.75 12.56 22.09
C ALA A 13 -15.80 11.08 21.67
N VAL A 14 -15.33 10.76 20.46
CA VAL A 14 -15.28 9.39 19.97
C VAL A 14 -14.24 8.59 20.76
N LEU A 15 -13.05 9.15 20.99
CA LEU A 15 -11.96 8.49 21.72
C LEU A 15 -12.36 8.15 23.16
N ASP A 16 -13.06 9.06 23.85
CA ASP A 16 -13.56 8.84 25.21
C ASP A 16 -14.59 7.70 25.28
N GLY A 17 -15.31 7.43 24.18
CA GLY A 17 -16.27 6.35 24.07
C GLY A 17 -15.68 5.01 23.60
N ILE A 18 -14.36 4.90 23.33
CA ILE A 18 -13.76 3.63 22.89
C ILE A 18 -13.59 2.67 24.06
N ASP A 19 -14.37 1.59 24.04
CA ASP A 19 -14.37 0.47 24.99
C ASP A 19 -13.77 -0.82 24.39
N ARG A 20 -13.08 -0.73 23.26
CA ARG A 20 -12.66 -1.86 22.43
C ARG A 20 -11.17 -1.90 22.20
N ARG A 21 -10.63 -3.10 22.17
CA ARG A 21 -9.27 -3.41 21.75
C ARG A 21 -9.29 -4.35 20.53
N CYS A 22 -8.54 -4.01 19.49
CA CYS A 22 -8.51 -4.81 18.26
C CYS A 22 -9.91 -5.14 17.71
N GLY A 23 -10.87 -4.19 17.82
CA GLY A 23 -12.25 -4.36 17.36
C GLY A 23 -13.15 -5.21 18.27
N LYS A 24 -12.63 -5.76 19.39
CA LYS A 24 -13.39 -6.54 20.37
C LYS A 24 -13.63 -5.73 21.64
N PRO A 25 -14.81 -5.83 22.28
CA PRO A 25 -15.05 -5.22 23.60
C PRO A 25 -14.02 -5.69 24.60
N ASP A 26 -13.49 -4.75 25.41
CA ASP A 26 -12.55 -5.05 26.50
C ASP A 26 -13.07 -4.39 27.77
N SER A 27 -13.60 -5.21 28.67
CA SER A 27 -14.21 -4.77 29.94
C SER A 27 -13.18 -4.15 30.91
N HIS A 28 -11.88 -4.30 30.65
CA HIS A 28 -10.84 -3.70 31.48
C HIS A 28 -10.51 -2.25 31.07
N LEU A 29 -10.93 -1.83 29.86
CA LEU A 29 -10.73 -0.46 29.41
C LEU A 29 -11.74 0.48 30.08
N LYS A 30 -11.21 1.57 30.63
CA LYS A 30 -12.01 2.69 31.12
C LYS A 30 -11.99 3.81 30.08
N PRO A 31 -12.96 4.74 30.13
CA PRO A 31 -12.91 5.95 29.29
C PRO A 31 -11.59 6.70 29.44
N THR A 32 -11.11 7.27 28.33
CA THR A 32 -9.94 8.16 28.37
C THR A 32 -10.24 9.46 29.11
N ASN A 33 -11.51 9.85 29.15
CA ASN A 33 -12.04 11.00 29.92
C ASN A 33 -11.32 12.34 29.63
N ILE A 34 -10.83 12.49 28.37
CA ILE A 34 -10.10 13.70 27.96
C ILE A 34 -11.00 14.91 28.01
N LYS A 35 -12.29 14.76 27.67
CA LYS A 35 -13.26 15.84 27.70
C LYS A 35 -13.38 16.52 29.08
N ASN A 36 -13.15 15.78 30.15
CA ASN A 36 -13.21 16.28 31.52
C ASN A 36 -11.83 16.64 32.10
N SER A 37 -10.80 16.73 31.26
CA SER A 37 -9.44 17.05 31.62
C SER A 37 -9.00 18.36 30.99
N GLN A 38 -7.92 18.94 31.46
CA GLN A 38 -7.25 20.01 30.74
C GLN A 38 -6.59 19.44 29.49
N TYR A 39 -6.85 20.02 28.34
CA TYR A 39 -6.19 19.66 27.08
C TYR A 39 -5.95 20.88 26.21
N VAL A 40 -5.00 20.77 25.32
CA VAL A 40 -4.65 21.76 24.29
C VAL A 40 -4.67 21.10 22.94
N VAL A 41 -5.25 21.79 21.97
CA VAL A 41 -5.25 21.38 20.55
C VAL A 41 -4.42 22.39 19.77
N SER A 42 -3.47 21.89 18.98
CA SER A 42 -2.64 22.70 18.09
C SER A 42 -2.75 22.17 16.67
N LEU A 43 -3.05 23.06 15.71
CA LEU A 43 -3.02 22.74 14.29
C LEU A 43 -1.60 22.99 13.74
N HIS A 44 -1.00 21.95 13.18
CA HIS A 44 0.27 22.03 12.48
C HIS A 44 0.04 21.99 10.97
N THR A 45 0.55 22.98 10.25
CA THR A 45 0.45 23.09 8.77
C THR A 45 1.80 23.02 8.08
N ASP A 46 2.89 23.10 8.85
CA ASP A 46 4.28 23.21 8.40
C ASP A 46 5.06 21.88 8.49
N SER A 47 4.34 20.75 8.54
CA SER A 47 4.97 19.44 8.59
C SER A 47 5.79 19.17 7.31
N LYS A 48 6.91 18.43 7.43
CA LYS A 48 7.73 18.00 6.29
C LYS A 48 6.95 17.24 5.21
N SER A 49 5.82 16.65 5.57
CA SER A 49 4.91 15.96 4.64
C SER A 49 3.92 16.90 3.95
N GLY A 50 3.83 18.18 4.35
CA GLY A 50 2.83 19.13 3.86
C GLY A 50 1.38 18.78 4.23
N ILE A 51 1.18 17.80 5.14
CA ILE A 51 -0.16 17.36 5.55
C ILE A 51 -0.54 18.09 6.84
N PRO A 52 -1.61 18.92 6.83
CA PRO A 52 -2.12 19.52 8.06
C PRO A 52 -2.59 18.44 9.04
N HIS A 53 -2.25 18.60 10.31
CA HIS A 53 -2.65 17.66 11.34
C HIS A 53 -2.81 18.33 12.71
N LEU A 54 -3.60 17.70 13.57
CA LEU A 54 -3.83 18.16 14.93
C LEU A 54 -2.93 17.41 15.91
N HIS A 55 -2.34 18.15 16.83
CA HIS A 55 -1.78 17.62 18.06
C HIS A 55 -2.74 17.89 19.21
N ILE A 56 -3.10 16.85 19.96
CA ILE A 56 -3.91 16.94 21.16
C ILE A 56 -3.04 16.50 22.34
N VAL A 57 -2.78 17.40 23.25
CA VAL A 57 -2.05 17.13 24.48
C VAL A 57 -3.03 17.25 25.63
N ALA A 58 -3.26 16.16 26.36
CA ALA A 58 -4.22 16.11 27.45
C ALA A 58 -3.55 15.72 28.77
N ASN A 59 -4.04 16.30 29.87
CA ASN A 59 -3.65 15.91 31.22
C ASN A 59 -4.20 14.49 31.50
N ARG A 60 -3.40 13.68 32.17
CA ARG A 60 -3.80 12.35 32.64
C ARG A 60 -4.67 12.34 33.88
N ILE A 61 -4.94 13.51 34.46
CA ILE A 61 -5.79 13.67 35.63
C ILE A 61 -6.99 14.53 35.21
N ASP A 62 -8.17 14.08 35.53
CA ASP A 62 -9.40 14.80 35.22
C ASP A 62 -9.65 15.93 36.27
N ASN A 63 -10.68 16.72 36.02
CA ASN A 63 -11.07 17.84 36.90
C ASN A 63 -11.53 17.41 38.31
N MET A 64 -11.74 16.10 38.52
CA MET A 64 -12.10 15.49 39.81
C MET A 64 -10.90 14.84 40.50
N GLY A 65 -9.68 15.00 39.96
CA GLY A 65 -8.46 14.42 40.50
C GLY A 65 -8.28 12.92 40.24
N LYS A 66 -9.07 12.33 39.34
CA LYS A 66 -8.97 10.91 38.95
C LYS A 66 -8.05 10.73 37.77
N THR A 67 -7.29 9.64 37.78
CA THR A 67 -6.41 9.28 36.64
C THR A 67 -7.23 8.75 35.47
N ASN A 68 -7.00 9.33 34.30
CA ASN A 68 -7.57 8.89 33.03
C ASN A 68 -6.90 7.59 32.56
N ASP A 69 -7.67 6.74 31.92
CA ASP A 69 -7.14 5.52 31.34
C ASP A 69 -6.46 5.79 29.97
N ALA A 70 -5.15 5.57 29.92
CA ALA A 70 -4.37 5.71 28.70
C ALA A 70 -3.87 4.35 28.16
N HIS A 71 -4.40 3.23 28.65
CA HIS A 71 -4.05 1.92 28.12
C HIS A 71 -4.43 1.81 26.64
N TYR A 72 -3.50 1.32 25.84
CA TYR A 72 -3.67 1.15 24.41
C TYR A 72 -4.13 2.42 23.66
N ILE A 73 -3.72 3.60 24.15
CA ILE A 73 -4.19 4.88 23.61
C ILE A 73 -3.94 5.00 22.10
N GLY A 74 -2.82 4.47 21.59
CA GLY A 74 -2.54 4.48 20.14
C GLY A 74 -3.54 3.67 19.33
N GLU A 75 -3.89 2.45 19.77
CA GLU A 75 -4.89 1.61 19.10
C GLU A 75 -6.28 2.25 19.17
N ARG A 76 -6.62 2.82 20.33
CA ARG A 76 -7.89 3.53 20.54
C ARG A 76 -8.01 4.77 19.66
N ALA A 77 -6.92 5.53 19.55
CA ALA A 77 -6.87 6.71 18.68
C ALA A 77 -7.04 6.36 17.20
N VAL A 78 -6.39 5.29 16.73
CA VAL A 78 -6.59 4.78 15.36
C VAL A 78 -8.03 4.34 15.16
N HIS A 79 -8.64 3.65 16.13
CA HIS A 79 -10.03 3.24 16.03
C HIS A 79 -10.99 4.43 16.00
N ALA A 80 -10.77 5.44 16.84
CA ALA A 80 -11.54 6.69 16.82
C ALA A 80 -11.44 7.40 15.47
N ALA A 81 -10.22 7.52 14.91
CA ALA A 81 -10.01 8.10 13.60
C ALA A 81 -10.75 7.34 12.49
N ASN A 82 -10.76 6.00 12.55
CA ASN A 82 -11.48 5.18 11.58
C ASN A 82 -13.00 5.40 11.63
N ILE A 83 -13.57 5.50 12.83
CA ILE A 83 -15.00 5.82 13.01
C ILE A 83 -15.35 7.19 12.39
N ILE A 84 -14.50 8.20 12.61
CA ILE A 84 -14.70 9.53 12.05
C ILE A 84 -14.57 9.52 10.53
N ASN A 85 -13.55 8.85 9.99
CA ASN A 85 -13.37 8.70 8.56
C ASN A 85 -14.61 8.07 7.91
N GLU A 86 -15.16 7.01 8.50
CA GLU A 86 -16.37 6.34 8.03
C GLU A 86 -17.58 7.29 8.05
N ARG A 87 -17.82 7.98 9.17
CA ARG A 87 -18.92 8.93 9.30
C ARG A 87 -18.85 10.08 8.29
N ARG A 88 -17.65 10.54 7.98
CA ARG A 88 -17.39 11.66 7.06
C ARG A 88 -17.19 11.22 5.61
N GLY A 89 -17.26 9.92 5.31
CA GLY A 89 -16.98 9.37 3.98
C GLY A 89 -15.54 9.58 3.52
N TRP A 90 -14.60 9.71 4.46
CA TRP A 90 -13.18 9.87 4.16
C TRP A 90 -12.50 8.52 3.95
N VAL A 91 -11.53 8.50 3.03
CA VAL A 91 -10.77 7.29 2.77
C VAL A 91 -9.89 6.92 3.97
N GLN A 92 -10.00 5.68 4.41
CA GLN A 92 -9.16 5.13 5.47
C GLN A 92 -7.69 5.17 5.05
N SER A 93 -6.79 5.60 5.97
CA SER A 93 -5.36 5.68 5.68
C SER A 93 -4.75 4.32 5.35
N VAL A 94 -5.23 3.25 5.99
CA VAL A 94 -4.79 1.87 5.73
C VAL A 94 -5.22 1.46 4.31
N GLN A 95 -6.47 1.69 3.93
CA GLN A 95 -6.98 1.37 2.60
C GLN A 95 -6.17 2.08 1.51
N ARG A 96 -5.96 3.39 1.64
CA ARG A 96 -5.15 4.16 0.67
C ARG A 96 -3.71 3.65 0.59
N ARG A 97 -3.14 3.27 1.73
CA ARG A 97 -1.80 2.69 1.77
C ARG A 97 -1.74 1.36 1.02
N ASP A 98 -2.72 0.49 1.23
CA ASP A 98 -2.78 -0.83 0.60
C ASP A 98 -3.04 -0.72 -0.91
N GLU A 99 -3.92 0.19 -1.35
CA GLU A 99 -4.12 0.53 -2.77
C GLU A 99 -2.82 1.02 -3.42
N ASN A 100 -2.08 1.90 -2.74
CA ASN A 100 -0.80 2.38 -3.25
C ASN A 100 0.25 1.25 -3.33
N ILE A 101 0.33 0.37 -2.33
CA ILE A 101 1.24 -0.77 -2.34
C ILE A 101 0.91 -1.70 -3.51
N GLN A 102 -0.37 -1.96 -3.73
CA GLN A 102 -0.82 -2.78 -4.86
C GLN A 102 -0.44 -2.13 -6.18
N GLN A 103 -0.80 -0.88 -6.39
CA GLN A 103 -0.49 -0.15 -7.62
C GLN A 103 1.02 -0.10 -7.91
N ILE A 104 1.84 0.28 -6.92
CA ILE A 104 3.31 0.31 -7.07
C ILE A 104 3.83 -1.09 -7.43
N SER A 105 3.30 -2.13 -6.78
CA SER A 105 3.72 -3.52 -7.04
C SER A 105 3.37 -3.97 -8.46
N GLU A 106 2.20 -3.62 -8.95
CA GLU A 106 1.76 -3.90 -10.33
C GLU A 106 2.62 -3.15 -11.35
N ASP A 107 2.90 -1.87 -11.09
CA ASP A 107 3.78 -1.07 -11.95
C ASP A 107 5.21 -1.61 -11.98
N CYS A 108 5.75 -2.02 -10.84
CA CYS A 108 7.06 -2.67 -10.76
C CYS A 108 7.10 -3.96 -11.61
N ILE A 109 6.08 -4.81 -11.51
CA ILE A 109 5.99 -6.05 -12.31
C ILE A 109 5.85 -5.73 -13.80
N ALA A 110 5.05 -4.74 -14.18
CA ALA A 110 4.89 -4.30 -15.55
C ALA A 110 6.22 -3.80 -16.15
N ILE A 111 6.99 -3.03 -15.39
CA ILE A 111 8.31 -2.56 -15.77
C ILE A 111 9.26 -3.75 -15.97
N LEU A 112 9.32 -4.69 -15.01
CA LEU A 112 10.16 -5.88 -15.11
C LEU A 112 9.82 -6.72 -16.36
N LYS A 113 8.56 -6.83 -16.73
CA LYS A 113 8.12 -7.50 -17.97
C LYS A 113 8.57 -6.77 -19.23
N ALA A 114 8.59 -5.45 -19.20
CA ALA A 114 8.97 -4.62 -20.35
C ALA A 114 10.49 -4.53 -20.55
N MET A 115 11.29 -4.87 -19.54
CA MET A 115 12.75 -4.80 -19.61
C MET A 115 13.32 -6.03 -20.33
N PRO A 116 14.12 -5.86 -21.41
CA PRO A 116 14.74 -6.98 -22.12
C PRO A 116 15.84 -7.65 -21.30
N GLU A 117 16.50 -6.89 -20.42
CA GLU A 117 17.54 -7.32 -19.49
C GLU A 117 17.33 -6.60 -18.17
N PHE A 118 17.60 -7.29 -17.05
CA PHE A 118 17.48 -6.67 -15.73
C PHE A 118 18.71 -5.84 -15.40
N ASP A 119 18.48 -4.54 -15.19
CA ASP A 119 19.47 -3.57 -14.74
C ASP A 119 18.83 -2.57 -13.79
N TRP A 120 19.51 -2.25 -12.68
CA TRP A 120 18.99 -1.34 -11.66
C TRP A 120 18.83 0.10 -12.14
N GLU A 121 19.69 0.55 -13.03
CA GLU A 121 19.62 1.91 -13.54
C GLU A 121 18.41 2.07 -14.46
N THR A 122 18.25 1.15 -15.43
CA THR A 122 17.07 1.10 -16.32
C THR A 122 15.79 0.95 -15.53
N TYR A 123 15.76 0.06 -14.52
CA TYR A 123 14.62 -0.11 -13.64
C TYR A 123 14.24 1.18 -12.91
N SER A 124 15.24 1.91 -12.40
CA SER A 124 15.03 3.19 -11.73
C SER A 124 14.51 4.27 -12.68
N GLN A 125 15.07 4.35 -13.89
CA GLN A 125 14.64 5.31 -14.91
C GLN A 125 13.18 5.06 -15.32
N MET A 126 12.79 3.80 -15.53
CA MET A 126 11.42 3.44 -15.88
C MET A 126 10.41 3.74 -14.76
N LEU A 127 10.80 3.55 -13.49
CA LEU A 127 9.98 3.97 -12.34
C LEU A 127 9.84 5.48 -12.27
N ASN A 128 10.93 6.22 -12.49
CA ASN A 128 10.89 7.69 -12.52
C ASN A 128 10.00 8.20 -13.65
N ALA A 129 10.04 7.59 -14.82
CA ALA A 129 9.16 7.93 -15.95
C ALA A 129 7.67 7.71 -15.64
N LYS A 130 7.34 6.78 -14.73
CA LYS A 130 5.98 6.59 -14.20
C LYS A 130 5.60 7.57 -13.07
N GLY A 131 6.49 8.49 -12.69
CA GLY A 131 6.24 9.49 -11.64
C GLY A 131 6.57 9.01 -10.23
N TYR A 132 7.29 7.92 -10.08
CA TYR A 132 7.84 7.47 -8.82
C TYR A 132 9.24 8.03 -8.61
N ASP A 133 9.62 8.32 -7.36
CA ASP A 133 11.00 8.61 -6.98
C ASP A 133 11.58 7.38 -6.27
N ILE A 134 12.63 6.79 -6.83
CA ILE A 134 13.27 5.60 -6.27
C ILE A 134 14.61 5.94 -5.64
N LYS A 135 14.82 5.47 -4.42
CA LYS A 135 16.10 5.55 -3.71
C LYS A 135 16.69 4.16 -3.53
N LEU A 136 17.81 3.89 -4.17
CA LEU A 136 18.58 2.66 -3.99
C LEU A 136 19.48 2.76 -2.74
N ILE A 137 19.58 1.67 -2.00
CA ILE A 137 20.46 1.52 -0.84
C ILE A 137 21.49 0.47 -1.22
N LYS A 138 22.75 0.92 -1.41
CA LYS A 138 23.89 0.10 -1.82
C LYS A 138 24.82 -0.16 -0.64
N ASP A 139 25.56 -1.24 -0.70
CA ASP A 139 26.66 -1.52 0.22
C ASP A 139 28.00 -0.92 -0.28
N ASP A 140 29.07 -1.13 0.48
CA ASP A 140 30.42 -0.65 0.14
C ASP A 140 30.98 -1.23 -1.18
N LYS A 141 30.33 -2.28 -1.72
CA LYS A 141 30.66 -2.92 -3.00
C LYS A 141 29.70 -2.53 -4.13
N GLU A 142 28.97 -1.43 -3.96
CA GLU A 142 27.96 -0.94 -4.91
C GLU A 142 26.78 -1.92 -5.17
N VAL A 143 26.63 -3.00 -4.36
CA VAL A 143 25.54 -3.96 -4.50
C VAL A 143 24.28 -3.41 -3.85
N VAL A 144 23.16 -3.42 -4.58
CA VAL A 144 21.87 -2.97 -4.05
C VAL A 144 21.34 -3.93 -3.00
N LYS A 145 21.26 -3.48 -1.76
CA LYS A 145 20.75 -4.24 -0.59
C LYS A 145 19.31 -3.89 -0.26
N GLY A 146 18.84 -2.74 -0.70
CA GLY A 146 17.48 -2.28 -0.46
C GLY A 146 17.10 -1.19 -1.45
N TYR A 147 15.81 -0.92 -1.55
CA TYR A 147 15.31 0.28 -2.19
C TYR A 147 13.98 0.72 -1.58
N ALA A 148 13.67 1.97 -1.77
CA ALA A 148 12.40 2.55 -1.38
C ALA A 148 11.85 3.39 -2.54
N ILE A 149 10.54 3.31 -2.73
CA ILE A 149 9.81 4.06 -3.75
C ILE A 149 8.98 5.13 -3.05
N ARG A 150 9.09 6.37 -3.50
CA ARG A 150 8.25 7.46 -3.06
C ARG A 150 7.11 7.66 -4.08
N LYS A 151 5.88 7.76 -3.56
CA LYS A 151 4.69 8.17 -4.31
C LYS A 151 4.03 9.31 -3.54
N GLY A 152 4.10 10.52 -4.09
CA GLY A 152 3.71 11.73 -3.36
C GLY A 152 4.52 11.90 -2.07
N ASN A 153 3.83 12.05 -0.94
CA ASN A 153 4.48 12.23 0.37
C ASN A 153 4.79 10.91 1.10
N SER A 154 4.44 9.76 0.53
CA SER A 154 4.60 8.45 1.17
C SER A 154 5.79 7.68 0.61
N ILE A 155 6.48 6.93 1.48
CA ILE A 155 7.63 6.10 1.14
C ILE A 155 7.30 4.63 1.40
N TYR A 156 7.55 3.79 0.39
CA TYR A 156 7.27 2.35 0.39
C TYR A 156 8.57 1.57 0.23
N LYS A 157 8.95 0.81 1.25
CA LYS A 157 10.17 -0.02 1.21
C LYS A 157 9.93 -1.26 0.34
N SER A 158 10.95 -1.75 -0.35
CA SER A 158 10.89 -2.97 -1.17
C SER A 158 10.37 -4.20 -0.43
N SER A 159 10.55 -4.26 0.90
CA SER A 159 10.10 -5.38 1.74
C SER A 159 8.58 -5.53 1.84
N ILE A 160 7.81 -4.47 1.54
CA ILE A 160 6.34 -4.49 1.57
C ILE A 160 5.73 -4.54 0.16
N LEU A 161 6.56 -4.45 -0.88
CA LEU A 161 6.13 -4.47 -2.27
C LEU A 161 6.12 -5.90 -2.81
N GLY A 162 5.13 -6.21 -3.63
CA GLY A 162 4.95 -7.51 -4.28
C GLY A 162 4.53 -8.64 -3.34
N LYS A 163 3.71 -9.56 -3.85
CA LYS A 163 3.32 -10.77 -3.12
C LYS A 163 4.57 -11.61 -2.82
N SER A 164 4.65 -12.17 -1.60
CA SER A 164 5.77 -13.03 -1.16
C SER A 164 7.15 -12.36 -1.27
N ARG A 165 7.21 -11.04 -1.16
CA ARG A 165 8.46 -10.25 -1.22
C ARG A 165 9.26 -10.45 -2.53
N LYS A 166 8.58 -10.71 -3.64
CA LYS A 166 9.22 -10.94 -4.95
C LYS A 166 10.00 -9.74 -5.47
N LEU A 167 9.66 -8.54 -5.01
CA LEU A 167 10.31 -7.29 -5.41
C LEU A 167 11.47 -6.87 -4.48
N MET A 168 11.88 -7.72 -3.52
CA MET A 168 13.09 -7.45 -2.74
C MET A 168 14.35 -7.56 -3.64
N PRO A 169 15.44 -6.78 -3.36
CA PRO A 169 16.66 -6.83 -4.15
C PRO A 169 17.22 -8.23 -4.35
N SER A 170 17.14 -9.08 -3.32
CA SER A 170 17.60 -10.47 -3.40
C SER A 170 16.74 -11.41 -4.26
N LYS A 171 15.57 -10.96 -4.72
CA LYS A 171 14.60 -11.78 -5.46
C LYS A 171 14.16 -11.17 -6.78
N ILE A 172 14.40 -9.89 -6.99
CA ILE A 172 13.84 -9.15 -8.12
C ILE A 172 14.35 -9.68 -9.48
N GLU A 173 15.63 -10.05 -9.55
CA GLU A 173 16.21 -10.63 -10.76
C GLU A 173 15.61 -12.02 -11.06
N ALA A 174 15.46 -12.88 -10.05
CA ALA A 174 14.77 -14.15 -10.20
C ALA A 174 13.30 -13.96 -10.60
N THR A 175 12.65 -12.91 -10.13
CA THR A 175 11.30 -12.53 -10.54
C THR A 175 11.27 -12.12 -12.00
N TRP A 176 12.23 -11.31 -12.44
CA TRP A 176 12.37 -10.91 -13.84
C TRP A 176 12.56 -12.14 -14.75
N VAL A 177 13.48 -13.04 -14.40
CA VAL A 177 13.69 -14.31 -15.13
C VAL A 177 12.41 -15.12 -15.24
N GLY A 178 11.68 -15.27 -14.12
CA GLY A 178 10.42 -16.03 -14.10
C GLY A 178 9.33 -15.43 -14.98
N LEU A 179 9.23 -14.10 -15.05
CA LEU A 179 8.28 -13.40 -15.91
C LEU A 179 8.55 -13.67 -17.41
N HIS A 180 9.83 -13.64 -17.82
CA HIS A 180 10.22 -13.87 -19.22
C HIS A 180 10.22 -15.35 -19.61
N ALA A 181 10.41 -16.27 -18.67
CA ALA A 181 10.25 -17.71 -18.92
C ALA A 181 8.79 -18.09 -19.19
N SER A 182 7.84 -17.50 -18.45
CA SER A 182 6.41 -17.71 -18.65
C SER A 182 5.93 -17.21 -20.01
N ASP A 183 6.43 -16.05 -20.45
CA ASP A 183 6.05 -15.48 -21.75
C ASP A 183 6.57 -16.33 -22.94
N LYS A 184 7.77 -16.94 -22.81
CA LYS A 184 8.30 -17.88 -23.81
C LYS A 184 7.46 -19.16 -23.90
N GLN A 185 7.00 -19.72 -22.79
CA GLN A 185 6.13 -20.89 -22.77
C GLN A 185 4.76 -20.61 -23.40
N THR A 186 4.16 -19.47 -23.12
CA THR A 186 2.88 -19.06 -23.71
C THR A 186 3.02 -18.84 -25.22
N ALA A 187 4.14 -18.25 -25.68
CA ALA A 187 4.41 -18.06 -27.09
C ALA A 187 4.66 -19.38 -27.86
N ILE A 188 5.24 -20.39 -27.22
CA ILE A 188 5.43 -21.73 -27.79
C ILE A 188 4.09 -22.46 -27.92
N GLN A 189 3.27 -22.45 -26.86
CA GLN A 189 1.95 -23.08 -26.86
C GLN A 189 1.01 -22.45 -27.91
N SER A 190 1.01 -21.14 -28.08
CA SER A 190 0.20 -20.46 -29.10
C SER A 190 0.66 -20.79 -30.52
N LYS A 191 1.96 -21.01 -30.77
CA LYS A 191 2.48 -21.48 -32.05
C LYS A 191 2.10 -22.93 -32.35
N GLU A 192 2.15 -23.80 -31.34
CA GLU A 192 1.74 -25.20 -31.52
C GLU A 192 0.24 -25.35 -31.82
N VAL A 193 -0.62 -24.58 -31.14
CA VAL A 193 -2.06 -24.54 -31.42
C VAL A 193 -2.33 -24.01 -32.83
N CYS A 194 -1.65 -22.95 -33.28
CA CYS A 194 -1.79 -22.41 -34.61
C CYS A 194 -1.34 -23.40 -35.68
N THR A 195 -0.25 -24.14 -35.46
CA THR A 195 0.27 -25.16 -36.40
C THR A 195 -0.66 -26.37 -36.50
N GLN A 196 -1.26 -26.80 -35.37
CA GLN A 196 -2.25 -27.87 -35.35
C GLN A 196 -3.55 -27.50 -36.08
N THR A 197 -4.00 -26.24 -35.93
CA THR A 197 -5.21 -25.76 -36.64
C THR A 197 -4.99 -25.66 -38.14
N MET A 198 -3.82 -25.24 -38.60
CA MET A 198 -3.47 -25.24 -40.04
C MET A 198 -3.33 -26.66 -40.62
N ALA A 199 -2.80 -27.61 -39.87
CA ALA A 199 -2.69 -29.01 -40.29
C ALA A 199 -4.06 -29.69 -40.40
N HIS A 200 -5.04 -29.32 -39.58
CA HIS A 200 -6.42 -29.83 -39.66
C HIS A 200 -7.17 -29.26 -40.85
N ASN A 201 -6.99 -28.01 -41.19
CA ASN A 201 -7.64 -27.37 -42.35
C ASN A 201 -7.09 -27.86 -43.71
N ASN A 202 -5.82 -28.28 -43.76
CA ASN A 202 -5.25 -28.85 -45.01
C ASN A 202 -5.64 -30.30 -45.27
N LYS A 203 -6.26 -31.02 -44.30
CA LYS A 203 -6.77 -32.39 -44.54
C LYS A 203 -8.21 -32.45 -45.09
N ALA A 204 -8.89 -31.31 -45.19
CA ALA A 204 -10.33 -31.26 -45.54
C ALA A 204 -10.63 -30.92 -47.01
N VAL A 205 -9.66 -30.96 -47.91
CA VAL A 205 -9.92 -30.73 -49.35
C VAL A 205 -9.33 -31.86 -50.18
N SER A 206 -10.01 -33.01 -50.17
CA SER A 206 -9.84 -34.05 -51.23
C SER A 206 -11.10 -34.06 -52.04
N TYR A 207 -11.08 -33.41 -53.22
CA TYR A 207 -12.14 -33.51 -54.23
C TYR A 207 -11.99 -34.81 -54.98
N THR A 208 -12.94 -35.74 -54.82
CA THR A 208 -13.14 -36.86 -55.71
C THR A 208 -13.92 -36.39 -56.92
N HIS A 209 -13.28 -36.29 -58.07
CA HIS A 209 -13.94 -36.19 -59.36
C HIS A 209 -14.50 -37.57 -59.77
N LEU A 210 -15.82 -37.70 -59.73
CA LEU A 210 -16.51 -38.76 -60.43
C LEU A 210 -16.82 -38.28 -61.86
N ARG A 211 -16.27 -38.99 -62.88
CA ARG A 211 -16.69 -38.89 -64.27
C ARG A 211 -17.80 -39.95 -64.52
N ALA A 212 -18.91 -39.50 -65.14
CA ALA A 212 -19.85 -40.31 -65.83
C ALA A 212 -19.40 -40.43 -67.27
#